data_887cb6c59928dec3c88b3c329cc6b8ee
#
_entry.id   887cb6c59928dec3c88b3c329cc6b8ee
#
_cell.length_a   1.000
_cell.length_b   1.000
_cell.length_c   1.000
_cell.angle_alpha   90.00
_cell.angle_beta   90.00
_cell.angle_gamma   90.00
#
_symmetry.space_group_name_H-M   'P 1'
#
loop_
_entity.id
_entity.type
_entity.pdbx_description
1 polymer ?
#
loop_
_entity_poly.entity_id
_entity_poly.type
_entity_poly.pdbx_seq_one_letter_code
_entity_poly.pdbx_strand_id
1 'polypeptide(L)'
;RQGDVEISNFVVLYVVWIIGIVILCNYVPYVYNRSEARWQKKEQQMLAQMLAESERHYERLVEAPFVYGQTLSGNVTLDAVVADYTKRAQERTLLFDTVVEPVHISDMAELDVTVIADAMLETAFTHVSTGADAFVQFTVRQRKGSLFLDVDYMTGKRILRKKEQTLAEALIRKYEGSKQIRRKGKERQICVLLPNQVQKEETKG
;
A
#
# COMPACT_ATOMS: atom_id res chain seq x y z
N ARG A 1 -62.91 41.58 1.47
CA ARG A 1 -61.79 41.73 0.53
C ARG A 1 -60.41 41.50 1.13
N GLN A 2 -60.16 41.66 2.45
CA GLN A 2 -58.87 41.36 3.07
C GLN A 2 -58.64 39.87 3.31
N GLY A 3 -59.66 39.06 3.58
CA GLY A 3 -59.54 37.62 3.85
C GLY A 3 -59.18 36.80 2.60
N ASP A 4 -59.59 37.22 1.40
CA ASP A 4 -59.31 36.49 0.17
C ASP A 4 -57.83 36.57 -0.27
N VAL A 5 -57.13 37.65 0.11
CA VAL A 5 -55.72 37.87 -0.22
C VAL A 5 -54.82 37.03 0.70
N GLU A 6 -55.17 36.86 1.97
CA GLU A 6 -54.37 36.00 2.89
C GLU A 6 -54.47 34.52 2.53
N ILE A 7 -55.64 34.02 2.16
CA ILE A 7 -55.85 32.62 1.76
C ILE A 7 -55.04 32.34 0.46
N SER A 8 -55.05 33.30 -0.49
CA SER A 8 -54.30 33.17 -1.74
C SER A 8 -52.77 33.04 -1.50
N ASN A 9 -52.22 33.81 -0.55
CA ASN A 9 -50.80 33.75 -0.20
C ASN A 9 -50.41 32.41 0.45
N PHE A 10 -51.27 31.85 1.31
CA PHE A 10 -51.05 30.54 1.90
C PHE A 10 -51.05 29.41 0.87
N VAL A 11 -51.94 29.44 -0.09
CA VAL A 11 -52.01 28.45 -1.16
C VAL A 11 -50.76 28.52 -2.04
N VAL A 12 -50.29 29.70 -2.37
CA VAL A 12 -49.08 29.88 -3.18
C VAL A 12 -47.85 29.35 -2.44
N LEU A 13 -47.68 29.65 -1.15
CA LEU A 13 -46.61 29.14 -0.32
C LEU A 13 -46.64 27.61 -0.20
N TYR A 14 -47.83 27.02 -0.06
CA TYR A 14 -47.98 25.57 0.00
C TYR A 14 -47.60 24.87 -1.31
N VAL A 15 -47.99 25.44 -2.44
CA VAL A 15 -47.61 24.92 -3.75
C VAL A 15 -46.10 25.00 -3.98
N VAL A 16 -45.48 26.12 -3.63
CA VAL A 16 -44.01 26.28 -3.73
C VAL A 16 -43.29 25.26 -2.83
N TRP A 17 -43.79 25.00 -1.64
CA TRP A 17 -43.24 24.03 -0.70
C TRP A 17 -43.33 22.59 -1.24
N ILE A 18 -44.48 22.20 -1.85
CA ILE A 18 -44.67 20.90 -2.51
C ILE A 18 -43.70 20.73 -3.69
N ILE A 19 -43.57 21.76 -4.52
CA ILE A 19 -42.63 21.73 -5.65
C ILE A 19 -41.17 21.54 -5.13
N GLY A 20 -40.83 22.25 -4.09
CA GLY A 20 -39.52 22.10 -3.44
C GLY A 20 -39.22 20.67 -2.94
N ILE A 21 -40.22 20.03 -2.31
CA ILE A 21 -40.11 18.63 -1.87
C ILE A 21 -39.95 17.69 -3.07
N VAL A 22 -40.74 17.85 -4.10
CA VAL A 22 -40.68 17.01 -5.33
C VAL A 22 -39.29 17.12 -5.98
N ILE A 23 -38.75 18.32 -6.08
CA ILE A 23 -37.40 18.56 -6.61
C ILE A 23 -36.34 17.85 -5.73
N LEU A 24 -36.41 18.00 -4.42
CA LEU A 24 -35.50 17.36 -3.49
C LEU A 24 -35.56 15.83 -3.57
N CYS A 25 -36.79 15.27 -3.60
CA CYS A 25 -36.99 13.82 -3.70
C CYS A 25 -36.44 13.20 -5.00
N ASN A 26 -36.41 13.97 -6.08
CA ASN A 26 -35.83 13.51 -7.35
C ASN A 26 -34.33 13.81 -7.46
N TYR A 27 -33.87 14.92 -6.93
CA TYR A 27 -32.49 15.36 -7.06
C TYR A 27 -31.55 14.59 -6.14
N VAL A 28 -31.93 14.30 -4.90
CA VAL A 28 -31.11 13.59 -3.92
C VAL A 28 -30.74 12.18 -4.41
N PRO A 29 -31.65 11.31 -4.84
CA PRO A 29 -31.28 9.98 -5.37
C PRO A 29 -30.45 10.08 -6.64
N TYR A 30 -30.70 11.07 -7.52
CA TYR A 30 -29.87 11.27 -8.71
C TYR A 30 -28.40 11.58 -8.37
N VAL A 31 -28.16 12.48 -7.42
CA VAL A 31 -26.82 12.84 -6.97
C VAL A 31 -26.15 11.64 -6.25
N TYR A 32 -26.90 10.93 -5.44
CA TYR A 32 -26.42 9.74 -4.73
C TYR A 32 -26.00 8.64 -5.71
N ASN A 33 -26.85 8.24 -6.63
CA ASN A 33 -26.55 7.22 -7.64
C ASN A 33 -25.36 7.61 -8.53
N ARG A 34 -25.23 8.89 -8.87
CA ARG A 34 -24.09 9.39 -9.65
C ARG A 34 -22.79 9.33 -8.86
N SER A 35 -22.82 9.58 -7.55
CA SER A 35 -21.66 9.47 -6.68
C SER A 35 -21.24 8.01 -6.50
N GLU A 36 -22.18 7.12 -6.30
CA GLU A 36 -21.96 5.69 -6.13
C GLU A 36 -21.35 5.05 -7.39
N ALA A 37 -21.88 5.36 -8.57
CA ALA A 37 -21.32 4.93 -9.84
C ALA A 37 -19.87 5.43 -10.06
N ARG A 38 -19.54 6.64 -9.58
CA ARG A 38 -18.17 7.15 -9.63
C ARG A 38 -17.24 6.39 -8.66
N TRP A 39 -17.74 6.03 -7.47
CA TRP A 39 -16.98 5.25 -6.51
C TRP A 39 -16.72 3.84 -7.02
N GLN A 40 -17.73 3.16 -7.55
CA GLN A 40 -17.59 1.83 -8.15
C GLN A 40 -16.59 1.83 -9.32
N LYS A 41 -16.64 2.84 -10.19
CA LYS A 41 -15.68 2.97 -11.29
C LYS A 41 -14.25 3.19 -10.80
N LYS A 42 -14.05 3.99 -9.76
CA LYS A 42 -12.73 4.19 -9.15
C LYS A 42 -12.21 2.92 -8.50
N GLU A 43 -13.07 2.19 -7.81
CA GLU A 43 -12.74 0.93 -7.17
C GLU A 43 -12.33 -0.13 -8.21
N GLN A 44 -13.08 -0.27 -9.30
CA GLN A 44 -12.73 -1.16 -10.41
C GLN A 44 -11.40 -0.76 -11.08
N GLN A 45 -11.14 0.52 -11.28
CA GLN A 45 -9.88 1.01 -11.81
C GLN A 45 -8.71 0.70 -10.86
N MET A 46 -8.93 0.86 -9.56
CA MET A 46 -7.91 0.55 -8.55
C MET A 46 -7.61 -0.96 -8.53
N LEU A 47 -8.63 -1.81 -8.56
CA LEU A 47 -8.47 -3.26 -8.64
C LEU A 47 -7.74 -3.69 -9.92
N ALA A 48 -8.07 -3.10 -11.06
CA ALA A 48 -7.38 -3.39 -12.32
C ALA A 48 -5.91 -2.96 -12.28
N GLN A 49 -5.59 -1.82 -11.67
CA GLN A 49 -4.21 -1.38 -11.48
C GLN A 49 -3.45 -2.31 -10.53
N MET A 50 -4.09 -2.74 -9.43
CA MET A 50 -3.49 -3.69 -8.48
C MET A 50 -3.20 -5.03 -9.14
N LEU A 51 -4.10 -5.55 -9.97
CA LEU A 51 -3.89 -6.78 -10.73
C LEU A 51 -2.72 -6.65 -11.70
N ALA A 52 -2.69 -5.58 -12.50
CA ALA A 52 -1.60 -5.35 -13.45
C ALA A 52 -0.23 -5.11 -12.77
N GLU A 53 -0.22 -4.52 -11.57
CA GLU A 53 0.98 -4.36 -10.76
C GLU A 53 1.43 -5.71 -10.19
N SER A 54 0.50 -6.52 -9.69
CA SER A 54 0.76 -7.87 -9.21
C SER A 54 1.31 -8.79 -10.30
N GLU A 55 0.74 -8.76 -11.52
CA GLU A 55 1.24 -9.53 -12.66
C GLU A 55 2.69 -9.13 -13.02
N ARG A 56 3.00 -7.84 -13.08
CA ARG A 56 4.36 -7.36 -13.34
C ARG A 56 5.37 -7.78 -12.25
N HIS A 57 4.94 -7.81 -10.99
CA HIS A 57 5.78 -8.31 -9.90
C HIS A 57 6.03 -9.81 -10.05
N TYR A 58 4.98 -10.56 -10.38
CA TYR A 58 5.09 -12.00 -10.58
C TYR A 58 6.02 -12.34 -11.75
N GLU A 59 5.90 -11.66 -12.91
CA GLU A 59 6.78 -11.85 -14.05
C GLU A 59 8.24 -11.61 -13.69
N ARG A 60 8.55 -10.51 -12.97
CA ARG A 60 9.93 -10.23 -12.51
C ARG A 60 10.48 -11.31 -11.60
N LEU A 61 9.66 -11.85 -10.68
CA LEU A 61 10.09 -12.89 -9.76
C LEU A 61 10.35 -14.23 -10.46
N VAL A 62 9.60 -14.53 -11.51
CA VAL A 62 9.79 -15.74 -12.34
C VAL A 62 11.05 -15.64 -13.18
N GLU A 63 11.42 -14.45 -13.67
CA GLU A 63 12.63 -14.20 -14.46
C GLU A 63 13.90 -14.04 -13.62
N ALA A 64 13.79 -13.86 -12.29
CA ALA A 64 14.96 -13.72 -11.43
C ALA A 64 15.78 -15.02 -11.42
N PRO A 65 17.10 -14.97 -11.67
CA PRO A 65 17.93 -16.15 -11.67
C PRO A 65 17.96 -16.77 -10.28
N PHE A 66 17.30 -17.89 -10.15
CA PHE A 66 17.22 -18.65 -8.92
C PHE A 66 18.61 -19.23 -8.56
N VAL A 67 19.27 -18.67 -7.59
CA VAL A 67 20.46 -19.29 -7.02
C VAL A 67 19.99 -20.42 -6.11
N TYR A 68 19.88 -21.62 -6.67
CA TYR A 68 19.61 -22.83 -5.90
C TYR A 68 20.65 -23.02 -4.81
N GLY A 69 20.25 -22.98 -3.56
CA GLY A 69 21.06 -23.54 -2.50
C GLY A 69 21.08 -22.86 -1.13
N GLN A 70 20.72 -21.61 -0.99
CA GLN A 70 20.66 -20.96 0.33
C GLN A 70 19.43 -20.04 0.44
N THR A 71 18.42 -20.51 1.13
CA THR A 71 17.31 -19.65 1.57
C THR A 71 17.80 -18.81 2.76
N LEU A 72 17.95 -17.50 2.57
CA LEU A 72 18.35 -16.57 3.62
C LEU A 72 17.22 -16.35 4.62
N SER A 73 16.01 -16.11 4.09
CA SER A 73 14.83 -15.82 4.90
C SER A 73 14.00 -17.07 5.25
N GLY A 74 14.24 -18.20 4.60
CA GLY A 74 13.33 -19.36 4.61
C GLY A 74 12.10 -19.17 3.70
N ASN A 75 12.01 -18.04 2.99
CA ASN A 75 10.96 -17.72 2.05
C ASN A 75 11.57 -17.46 0.67
N VAL A 76 11.31 -18.36 -0.25
CA VAL A 76 11.90 -18.38 -1.58
C VAL A 76 11.59 -17.12 -2.40
N THR A 77 10.37 -16.63 -2.31
CA THR A 77 9.93 -15.46 -3.08
C THR A 77 10.55 -14.16 -2.55
N LEU A 78 10.72 -14.03 -1.25
CA LEU A 78 11.42 -12.91 -0.62
C LEU A 78 12.92 -12.93 -0.97
N ASP A 79 13.54 -14.11 -0.93
CA ASP A 79 14.94 -14.28 -1.31
C ASP A 79 15.18 -13.94 -2.79
N ALA A 80 14.22 -14.24 -3.67
CA ALA A 80 14.28 -13.86 -5.07
C ALA A 80 14.27 -12.33 -5.26
N VAL A 81 13.45 -11.59 -4.50
CA VAL A 81 13.47 -10.13 -4.50
C VAL A 81 14.82 -9.58 -4.06
N VAL A 82 15.38 -10.11 -2.96
CA VAL A 82 16.70 -9.70 -2.47
C VAL A 82 17.78 -9.93 -3.53
N ALA A 83 17.74 -11.08 -4.22
CA ALA A 83 18.68 -11.40 -5.28
C ALA A 83 18.57 -10.44 -6.47
N ASP A 84 17.35 -10.09 -6.92
CA ASP A 84 17.13 -9.12 -8.01
C ASP A 84 17.72 -7.75 -7.66
N TYR A 85 17.42 -7.23 -6.46
CA TYR A 85 17.95 -5.95 -6.03
C TYR A 85 19.47 -5.96 -5.79
N THR A 86 20.03 -7.08 -5.37
CA THR A 86 21.49 -7.26 -5.27
C THR A 86 22.14 -7.11 -6.66
N LYS A 87 21.59 -7.76 -7.68
CA LYS A 87 22.05 -7.62 -9.06
C LYS A 87 21.91 -6.17 -9.56
N ARG A 88 20.76 -5.55 -9.37
CA ARG A 88 20.50 -4.14 -9.75
C ARG A 88 21.45 -3.18 -9.04
N ALA A 89 21.83 -3.44 -7.81
CA ALA A 89 22.81 -2.65 -7.06
C ALA A 89 24.21 -2.78 -7.65
N GLN A 90 24.62 -3.99 -7.99
CA GLN A 90 25.90 -4.24 -8.67
C GLN A 90 26.00 -3.49 -9.99
N GLU A 91 24.95 -3.55 -10.83
CA GLU A 91 24.87 -2.82 -12.10
C GLU A 91 24.96 -1.30 -11.93
N ARG A 92 24.52 -0.76 -10.81
CA ARG A 92 24.55 0.68 -10.49
C ARG A 92 25.74 1.11 -9.64
N THR A 93 26.62 0.18 -9.27
CA THR A 93 27.75 0.41 -8.33
C THR A 93 27.22 1.04 -7.02
N LEU A 94 26.08 0.56 -6.54
CA LEU A 94 25.41 1.01 -5.33
C LEU A 94 25.74 0.04 -4.17
N LEU A 95 26.08 0.57 -3.00
CA LEU A 95 26.22 -0.26 -1.81
C LEU A 95 24.81 -0.74 -1.38
N PHE A 96 24.58 -2.03 -1.51
CA PHE A 96 23.37 -2.69 -1.03
C PHE A 96 23.71 -3.72 0.01
N ASP A 97 23.28 -3.49 1.24
CA ASP A 97 23.49 -4.38 2.37
C ASP A 97 22.16 -5.02 2.80
N THR A 98 22.20 -6.28 3.17
CA THR A 98 21.01 -7.05 3.54
C THR A 98 21.22 -7.80 4.84
N VAL A 99 20.31 -7.61 5.79
CA VAL A 99 20.24 -8.34 7.05
C VAL A 99 18.90 -9.09 7.07
N VAL A 100 18.92 -10.34 6.62
CA VAL A 100 17.74 -11.18 6.52
C VAL A 100 17.85 -12.30 7.55
N GLU A 101 16.96 -12.27 8.52
CA GLU A 101 16.81 -13.37 9.48
C GLU A 101 15.80 -14.40 8.95
N PRO A 102 15.93 -15.69 9.30
CA PRO A 102 14.88 -16.67 9.00
C PRO A 102 13.55 -16.23 9.60
N VAL A 103 12.52 -16.20 8.77
CA VAL A 103 11.18 -15.79 9.18
C VAL A 103 10.17 -16.90 8.86
N HIS A 104 9.24 -17.09 9.77
CA HIS A 104 8.11 -17.99 9.54
C HIS A 104 6.85 -17.18 9.31
N ILE A 105 6.31 -17.25 8.10
CA ILE A 105 5.09 -16.53 7.70
C ILE A 105 3.93 -17.50 7.82
N SER A 106 3.09 -17.36 8.85
CA SER A 106 1.96 -18.25 9.12
C SER A 106 0.62 -17.68 8.67
N ASP A 107 0.37 -16.41 8.94
CA ASP A 107 -0.94 -15.79 8.79
C ASP A 107 -1.06 -14.87 7.56
N MET A 108 -0.02 -14.82 6.76
CA MET A 108 0.07 -13.98 5.57
C MET A 108 0.45 -14.81 4.34
N ALA A 109 -0.06 -14.42 3.18
CA ALA A 109 0.44 -14.98 1.93
C ALA A 109 1.90 -14.51 1.70
N GLU A 110 2.80 -15.46 1.44
CA GLU A 110 4.21 -15.16 1.17
C GLU A 110 4.39 -14.14 0.04
N LEU A 111 3.57 -14.25 -1.00
CA LEU A 111 3.57 -13.32 -2.12
C LEU A 111 3.21 -11.90 -1.71
N ASP A 112 2.26 -11.71 -0.79
CA ASP A 112 1.86 -10.39 -0.31
C ASP A 112 2.99 -9.70 0.44
N VAL A 113 3.74 -10.45 1.26
CA VAL A 113 4.93 -9.94 1.96
C VAL A 113 6.02 -9.56 0.95
N THR A 114 6.20 -10.38 -0.07
CA THR A 114 7.14 -10.14 -1.16
C THR A 114 6.82 -8.85 -1.92
N VAL A 115 5.56 -8.62 -2.26
CA VAL A 115 5.09 -7.39 -2.92
C VAL A 115 5.33 -6.15 -2.06
N ILE A 116 5.13 -6.26 -0.74
CA ILE A 116 5.43 -5.16 0.18
C ILE A 116 6.93 -4.87 0.21
N ALA A 117 7.78 -5.89 0.31
CA ALA A 117 9.23 -5.76 0.32
C ALA A 117 9.76 -5.14 -0.99
N ASP A 118 9.28 -5.62 -2.14
CA ASP A 118 9.64 -5.08 -3.45
C ASP A 118 9.25 -3.61 -3.59
N ALA A 119 8.04 -3.22 -3.19
CA ALA A 119 7.61 -1.83 -3.23
C ALA A 119 8.45 -0.89 -2.33
N MET A 120 8.93 -1.40 -1.19
CA MET A 120 9.84 -0.66 -0.31
C MET A 120 11.21 -0.47 -0.96
N LEU A 121 11.77 -1.54 -1.51
CA LEU A 121 13.06 -1.53 -2.20
C LEU A 121 13.00 -0.68 -3.47
N GLU A 122 11.96 -0.80 -4.30
CA GLU A 122 11.77 0.04 -5.48
C GLU A 122 11.72 1.53 -5.12
N THR A 123 11.04 1.88 -4.02
CA THR A 123 11.03 3.25 -3.51
C THR A 123 12.43 3.72 -3.14
N ALA A 124 13.22 2.90 -2.45
CA ALA A 124 14.59 3.24 -2.07
C ALA A 124 15.49 3.39 -3.30
N PHE A 125 15.49 2.41 -4.22
CA PHE A 125 16.30 2.41 -5.44
C PHE A 125 15.96 3.54 -6.41
N THR A 126 14.71 4.00 -6.43
CA THR A 126 14.28 5.15 -7.22
C THR A 126 14.76 6.48 -6.63
N HIS A 127 14.89 6.56 -5.31
CA HIS A 127 15.19 7.82 -4.62
C HIS A 127 16.57 7.88 -4.00
N VAL A 128 17.34 6.80 -4.03
CA VAL A 128 18.72 6.81 -3.54
C VAL A 128 19.55 7.85 -4.27
N SER A 129 20.42 8.54 -3.54
CA SER A 129 21.34 9.50 -4.11
C SER A 129 22.40 8.79 -4.98
N THR A 130 22.95 9.51 -5.93
CA THR A 130 24.13 9.08 -6.69
C THR A 130 25.36 9.69 -6.03
N GLY A 131 26.36 8.88 -5.65
CA GLY A 131 27.60 9.35 -5.02
C GLY A 131 28.27 8.27 -4.18
N ALA A 132 29.48 8.53 -3.71
CA ALA A 132 30.29 7.58 -2.95
C ALA A 132 29.63 7.12 -1.63
N ASP A 133 28.77 7.95 -1.03
CA ASP A 133 28.09 7.65 0.23
C ASP A 133 26.68 7.05 0.01
N ALA A 134 26.33 6.71 -1.24
CA ALA A 134 25.03 6.17 -1.55
C ALA A 134 24.92 4.73 -1.06
N PHE A 135 23.93 4.46 -0.24
CA PHE A 135 23.65 3.10 0.23
C PHE A 135 22.14 2.84 0.29
N VAL A 136 21.80 1.56 0.23
CA VAL A 136 20.50 1.01 0.60
C VAL A 136 20.76 -0.19 1.50
N GLN A 137 20.10 -0.23 2.65
CA GLN A 137 20.13 -1.38 3.56
C GLN A 137 18.72 -1.92 3.70
N PHE A 138 18.58 -3.23 3.55
CA PHE A 138 17.30 -3.92 3.72
C PHE A 138 17.41 -4.91 4.89
N THR A 139 16.49 -4.81 5.81
CA THR A 139 16.45 -5.66 7.00
C THR A 139 15.10 -6.36 7.11
N VAL A 140 15.15 -7.69 7.28
CA VAL A 140 13.98 -8.53 7.57
C VAL A 140 14.22 -9.27 8.87
N ARG A 141 13.28 -9.14 9.80
CA ARG A 141 13.36 -9.82 11.10
C ARG A 141 12.00 -10.10 11.68
N GLN A 142 11.93 -11.13 12.47
CA GLN A 142 10.71 -11.51 13.19
C GLN A 142 10.93 -11.36 14.69
N ARG A 143 10.02 -10.67 15.36
CA ARG A 143 10.07 -10.44 16.82
C ARG A 143 8.66 -10.47 17.39
N LYS A 144 8.46 -11.24 18.45
CA LYS A 144 7.22 -11.25 19.26
C LYS A 144 5.92 -11.33 18.44
N GLY A 145 5.86 -12.22 17.45
CA GLY A 145 4.67 -12.38 16.63
C GLY A 145 4.44 -11.23 15.65
N SER A 146 5.48 -10.55 15.22
CA SER A 146 5.42 -9.52 14.18
C SER A 146 6.61 -9.66 13.24
N LEU A 147 6.34 -9.44 11.96
CA LEU A 147 7.34 -9.34 10.91
C LEU A 147 7.70 -7.86 10.71
N PHE A 148 8.99 -7.55 10.73
CA PHE A 148 9.54 -6.22 10.50
C PHE A 148 10.29 -6.23 9.17
N LEU A 149 9.93 -5.30 8.31
CA LEU A 149 10.62 -4.99 7.07
C LEU A 149 11.11 -3.54 7.16
N ASP A 150 12.42 -3.35 7.12
CA ASP A 150 13.04 -2.03 7.20
C ASP A 150 13.90 -1.79 5.97
N VAL A 151 13.79 -0.59 5.37
CA VAL A 151 14.68 -0.13 4.29
C VAL A 151 15.23 1.22 4.68
N ASP A 152 16.55 1.28 4.84
CA ASP A 152 17.31 2.50 5.09
C ASP A 152 18.06 2.90 3.82
N TYR A 153 18.02 4.18 3.43
CA TYR A 153 18.71 4.66 2.24
C TYR A 153 19.05 6.16 2.31
N MET A 154 20.08 6.55 1.58
CA MET A 154 20.49 7.95 1.44
C MET A 154 19.77 8.61 0.25
N THR A 155 19.17 9.78 0.45
CA THR A 155 18.56 10.55 -0.64
C THR A 155 18.92 12.01 -0.59
N GLY A 156 19.26 12.58 -1.74
CA GLY A 156 19.45 14.01 -1.92
C GLY A 156 18.17 14.75 -2.34
N LYS A 157 17.11 14.02 -2.71
CA LYS A 157 15.89 14.59 -3.27
C LYS A 157 14.81 14.74 -2.21
N ARG A 158 14.04 15.83 -2.29
CA ARG A 158 12.81 15.99 -1.51
C ARG A 158 11.73 15.12 -2.16
N ILE A 159 11.39 13.99 -1.52
CA ILE A 159 10.30 13.14 -1.98
C ILE A 159 8.99 13.89 -1.71
N LEU A 160 8.31 14.31 -2.77
CA LEU A 160 6.95 14.80 -2.69
C LEU A 160 6.04 13.58 -2.47
N ARG A 161 5.32 13.58 -1.37
CA ARG A 161 4.30 12.54 -1.11
C ARG A 161 3.21 12.65 -2.18
N LYS A 162 3.22 11.78 -3.16
CA LYS A 162 2.02 11.48 -3.94
C LYS A 162 1.11 10.64 -3.07
N LYS A 163 -0.11 11.09 -2.87
CA LYS A 163 -1.14 10.43 -2.04
C LYS A 163 -1.85 9.33 -2.86
N GLU A 164 -1.10 8.58 -3.64
CA GLU A 164 -1.63 7.43 -4.36
C GLU A 164 -1.58 6.21 -3.43
N GLN A 165 -2.72 5.56 -3.29
CA GLN A 165 -2.83 4.32 -2.54
C GLN A 165 -2.19 3.22 -3.39
N THR A 166 -1.02 2.76 -2.98
CA THR A 166 -0.30 1.67 -3.66
C THR A 166 -0.83 0.31 -3.24
N LEU A 167 -0.60 -0.72 -4.06
CA LEU A 167 -0.91 -2.12 -3.72
C LEU A 167 -0.28 -2.50 -2.37
N ALA A 168 0.98 -2.15 -2.14
CA ALA A 168 1.66 -2.42 -0.88
C ALA A 168 0.94 -1.78 0.33
N GLU A 169 0.40 -0.56 0.20
CA GLU A 169 -0.36 0.07 1.29
C GLU A 169 -1.71 -0.60 1.53
N ALA A 170 -2.34 -1.15 0.50
CA ALA A 170 -3.55 -1.95 0.63
C ALA A 170 -3.27 -3.27 1.35
N LEU A 171 -2.16 -3.96 1.00
CA LEU A 171 -1.73 -5.19 1.64
C LEU A 171 -1.34 -4.98 3.11
N ILE A 172 -0.59 -3.92 3.42
CA ILE A 172 -0.25 -3.58 4.80
C ILE A 172 -1.53 -3.42 5.65
N ARG A 173 -2.56 -2.76 5.11
CA ARG A 173 -3.85 -2.62 5.80
C ARG A 173 -4.62 -3.94 5.91
N LYS A 174 -4.59 -4.78 4.88
CA LYS A 174 -5.20 -6.11 4.89
C LYS A 174 -4.72 -6.95 6.09
N TYR A 175 -3.45 -6.81 6.44
CA TYR A 175 -2.83 -7.51 7.57
C TYR A 175 -2.76 -6.67 8.85
N GLU A 176 -3.55 -5.61 8.96
CA GLU A 176 -3.56 -4.71 10.14
C GLU A 176 -2.17 -4.16 10.49
N GLY A 177 -1.30 -4.11 9.50
CA GLY A 177 0.06 -3.64 9.64
C GLY A 177 0.18 -2.11 9.71
N SER A 178 1.37 -1.64 9.99
CA SER A 178 1.70 -0.22 10.02
C SER A 178 2.92 0.09 9.19
N LYS A 179 2.92 1.27 8.55
CA LYS A 179 4.05 1.80 7.79
C LYS A 179 4.49 3.13 8.39
N GLN A 180 5.76 3.25 8.70
CA GLN A 180 6.38 4.47 9.19
C GLN A 180 7.50 4.91 8.25
N ILE A 181 7.61 6.21 8.00
CA ILE A 181 8.72 6.80 7.26
C ILE A 181 9.41 7.79 8.18
N ARG A 182 10.66 7.50 8.53
CA ARG A 182 11.51 8.35 9.35
C ARG A 182 12.51 9.10 8.48
N ARG A 183 12.93 10.29 8.94
CA ARG A 183 13.88 11.13 8.24
C ARG A 183 14.91 11.64 9.23
N LYS A 184 16.17 11.46 8.88
CA LYS A 184 17.31 12.00 9.64
C LYS A 184 18.29 12.62 8.64
N GLY A 185 18.19 13.92 8.45
CA GLY A 185 18.99 14.60 7.43
C GLY A 185 18.70 14.08 6.01
N LYS A 186 19.71 13.52 5.37
CA LYS A 186 19.63 12.86 4.06
C LYS A 186 19.18 11.40 4.14
N GLU A 187 19.24 10.79 5.31
CA GLU A 187 18.82 9.40 5.52
C GLU A 187 17.29 9.30 5.55
N ARG A 188 16.81 8.24 5.00
CA ARG A 188 15.39 7.83 5.02
C ARG A 188 15.31 6.40 5.47
N GLN A 189 14.35 6.15 6.34
CA GLN A 189 13.97 4.81 6.76
C GLN A 189 12.50 4.59 6.45
N ILE A 190 12.21 3.50 5.78
CA ILE A 190 10.85 2.97 5.60
C ILE A 190 10.76 1.75 6.49
N CYS A 191 9.89 1.76 7.46
CA CYS A 191 9.64 0.62 8.36
C CYS A 191 8.21 0.15 8.17
N VAL A 192 8.03 -1.15 7.91
CA VAL A 192 6.73 -1.81 7.86
C VAL A 192 6.72 -2.88 8.93
N LEU A 193 5.65 -2.87 9.74
CA LEU A 193 5.37 -3.87 10.75
C LEU A 193 4.09 -4.60 10.35
N LEU A 194 4.17 -5.92 10.25
CA LEU A 194 3.04 -6.80 9.97
C LEU A 194 2.85 -7.74 11.15
N PRO A 195 1.68 -7.76 11.80
CA PRO A 195 1.35 -8.79 12.78
C PRO A 195 1.44 -10.17 12.12
N ASN A 196 2.12 -11.09 12.76
CA ASN A 196 2.31 -12.46 12.30
C ASN A 196 2.20 -13.35 13.55
N GLN A 197 0.97 -13.64 13.95
CA GLN A 197 0.70 -14.44 15.13
C GLN A 197 1.09 -15.88 14.83
N VAL A 198 2.22 -16.31 15.35
CA VAL A 198 2.50 -17.74 15.43
C VAL A 198 1.42 -18.34 16.33
N GLN A 199 0.50 -19.09 15.76
CA GLN A 199 -0.44 -19.89 16.57
C GLN A 199 0.41 -20.69 17.53
N LYS A 200 0.29 -20.43 18.83
CA LYS A 200 0.76 -21.34 19.84
C LYS A 200 -0.05 -22.63 19.62
N GLU A 201 0.56 -23.63 19.02
CA GLU A 201 0.04 -24.99 19.14
C GLU A 201 -0.17 -25.20 20.64
N GLU A 202 -1.44 -25.20 21.05
CA GLU A 202 -1.82 -25.69 22.35
C GLU A 202 -1.39 -27.15 22.40
N THR A 203 -0.25 -27.40 22.99
CA THR A 203 0.17 -28.74 23.41
C THR A 203 -0.86 -29.16 24.43
N LYS A 204 -1.97 -29.79 23.95
CA LYS A 204 -2.81 -30.62 24.80
C LYS A 204 -1.99 -31.85 25.16
N GLY A 205 -1.35 -31.78 26.34
CA GLY A 205 -0.84 -32.92 27.05
C GLY A 205 -1.98 -33.73 27.69
#